data_968c39ff1d006af0b64f1086267d190d
#
_entry.id   968c39ff1d006af0b64f1086267d190d
#
_cell.length_a   1.000
_cell.length_b   1.000
_cell.length_c   1.000
_cell.angle_alpha   90.00
_cell.angle_beta   90.00
_cell.angle_gamma   90.00
#
_symmetry.space_group_name_H-M   'P 1'
#
loop_
_entity.id
_entity.type
_entity.pdbx_description
1 polymer ?
#
loop_
_entity_poly.entity_id
_entity_poly.type
_entity_poly.pdbx_seq_one_letter_code
_entity_poly.pdbx_strand_id
1 'polypeptide(L)'
;VMGDHIYGDGFVEEAVHGEGLVVDPAPRYVDRAEATGVRIEGGRVVAIGKDVPDPDAYDTGFFVLDPTIFAVTAALAQRKASFELSEVMAQAKPPVHIVSGKLWTDVDTPADLKRARAILVSHAVKGTGDGLVSRLINRRVSTRISRLLVDRVTPWQATWATFGVGLLSAGLNLLSPAAAAVLYQVSSVLDGVDGEIARASMRTSPLGGWVDSVLDRYVDLAYLLSLAAVVQFPTSFWPVVALGLLGSVLVSYSTERFRGAFGEDMYRTVPILRFLPGKRDERILLTMVLVLLGLVRELFWVLAVLTHLRVFLTLLLGYRRKTA
;
A
#
# COMPACT_ATOMS: atom_id res chain seq x y z
N VAL A 1 14.60 6.85 -20.63
CA VAL A 1 13.83 7.31 -19.46
C VAL A 1 14.51 8.51 -18.88
N MET A 2 13.76 9.56 -18.59
CA MET A 2 14.28 10.75 -17.90
C MET A 2 14.45 10.47 -16.42
N GLY A 3 15.50 11.02 -15.80
CA GLY A 3 15.90 10.69 -14.43
C GLY A 3 15.13 11.46 -13.35
N ASP A 4 14.34 12.43 -13.72
CA ASP A 4 13.49 13.28 -12.89
C ASP A 4 12.01 12.87 -12.88
N HIS A 5 11.67 11.72 -13.49
CA HIS A 5 10.31 11.21 -13.55
C HIS A 5 10.11 10.03 -12.61
N ILE A 6 8.92 9.96 -12.02
CA ILE A 6 8.47 8.85 -11.16
C ILE A 6 7.31 8.14 -11.84
N TYR A 7 7.40 6.81 -11.90
CA TYR A 7 6.37 5.95 -12.49
C TYR A 7 5.79 5.00 -11.43
N GLY A 8 4.47 4.88 -11.41
CA GLY A 8 3.77 3.95 -10.53
C GLY A 8 3.60 2.55 -11.12
N ASP A 9 2.96 1.68 -10.34
CA ASP A 9 2.75 0.28 -10.69
C ASP A 9 2.07 0.11 -12.06
N GLY A 10 2.64 -0.75 -12.89
CA GLY A 10 2.12 -1.12 -14.20
C GLY A 10 2.34 -0.08 -15.31
N PHE A 11 3.01 1.06 -15.02
CA PHE A 11 3.34 2.05 -16.06
C PHE A 11 4.46 1.53 -16.95
N VAL A 12 5.57 1.10 -16.35
CA VAL A 12 6.75 0.64 -17.08
C VAL A 12 6.44 -0.64 -17.86
N GLU A 13 5.69 -1.56 -17.26
CA GLU A 13 5.26 -2.80 -17.90
C GLU A 13 4.44 -2.53 -19.17
N GLU A 14 3.59 -1.51 -19.19
CA GLU A 14 2.81 -1.12 -20.35
C GLU A 14 3.66 -0.34 -21.37
N ALA A 15 4.48 0.59 -20.87
CA ALA A 15 5.30 1.48 -21.69
C ALA A 15 6.36 0.72 -22.52
N VAL A 16 6.97 -0.34 -22.00
CA VAL A 16 8.03 -1.10 -22.69
C VAL A 16 7.51 -1.94 -23.87
N HIS A 17 6.21 -2.17 -23.97
CA HIS A 17 5.60 -2.89 -25.09
C HIS A 17 5.30 -1.99 -26.30
N GLY A 18 5.44 -0.67 -26.13
CA GLY A 18 5.27 0.27 -27.22
C GLY A 18 6.56 0.63 -27.94
N GLU A 19 6.43 1.38 -29.03
CA GLU A 19 7.54 1.97 -29.77
C GLU A 19 7.41 3.50 -29.79
N GLY A 20 8.53 4.19 -29.74
CA GLY A 20 8.63 5.62 -29.89
C GLY A 20 8.51 6.39 -28.58
N LEU A 21 7.78 7.50 -28.61
CA LEU A 21 7.51 8.36 -27.48
C LEU A 21 6.28 7.86 -26.72
N VAL A 22 6.43 7.60 -25.42
CA VAL A 22 5.31 7.26 -24.55
C VAL A 22 4.62 8.52 -24.05
N VAL A 23 3.32 8.64 -24.29
CA VAL A 23 2.53 9.83 -23.97
C VAL A 23 1.27 9.48 -23.17
N ASP A 24 0.78 10.47 -22.40
CA ASP A 24 -0.50 10.39 -21.70
C ASP A 24 -1.42 11.55 -22.17
N PRO A 25 -2.57 11.26 -22.80
CA PRO A 25 -3.49 12.30 -23.24
C PRO A 25 -4.25 12.98 -22.08
N ALA A 26 -4.29 12.34 -20.90
CA ALA A 26 -5.06 12.84 -19.76
C ALA A 26 -4.32 12.64 -18.42
N PRO A 27 -3.12 13.24 -18.25
CA PRO A 27 -2.34 13.06 -17.03
C PRO A 27 -3.09 13.60 -15.81
N ARG A 28 -3.02 12.85 -14.70
CA ARG A 28 -3.74 13.19 -13.47
C ARG A 28 -2.85 13.82 -12.40
N TYR A 29 -1.54 13.58 -12.47
CA TYR A 29 -0.59 13.90 -11.39
C TYR A 29 0.48 14.91 -11.80
N VAL A 30 0.37 15.44 -13.00
CA VAL A 30 1.28 16.41 -13.60
C VAL A 30 0.57 17.75 -13.74
N ASP A 31 1.30 18.82 -13.56
CA ASP A 31 0.80 20.16 -13.90
C ASP A 31 0.84 20.34 -15.43
N ARG A 32 -0.33 20.37 -16.05
CA ARG A 32 -0.45 20.47 -17.50
C ARG A 32 0.09 21.78 -18.06
N ALA A 33 0.18 22.83 -17.23
CA ALA A 33 0.72 24.12 -17.65
C ALA A 33 2.25 24.10 -17.79
N GLU A 34 2.92 23.21 -17.04
CA GLU A 34 4.38 23.05 -17.06
C GLU A 34 4.84 21.84 -17.88
N ALA A 35 3.93 20.90 -18.14
CA ALA A 35 4.22 19.65 -18.84
C ALA A 35 4.55 19.87 -20.32
N THR A 36 5.42 19.05 -20.86
CA THR A 36 5.79 19.05 -22.28
C THR A 36 4.64 18.49 -23.12
N GLY A 37 3.99 19.35 -23.89
CA GLY A 37 2.90 18.98 -24.79
C GLY A 37 3.41 18.30 -26.06
N VAL A 38 2.60 17.37 -26.59
CA VAL A 38 2.89 16.63 -27.83
C VAL A 38 1.70 16.75 -28.79
N ARG A 39 1.97 17.13 -30.02
CA ARG A 39 1.00 17.08 -31.12
C ARG A 39 1.25 15.84 -31.97
N ILE A 40 0.18 15.14 -32.31
CA ILE A 40 0.23 13.83 -32.95
C ILE A 40 -0.56 13.84 -34.26
N GLU A 41 0.07 13.43 -35.35
CA GLU A 41 -0.61 13.19 -36.63
C GLU A 41 -0.21 11.83 -37.19
N GLY A 42 -1.18 11.05 -37.63
CA GLY A 42 -0.91 9.72 -38.17
C GLY A 42 -0.18 8.78 -37.19
N GLY A 43 -0.38 8.95 -35.89
CA GLY A 43 0.29 8.15 -34.86
C GLY A 43 1.77 8.49 -34.63
N ARG A 44 2.23 9.64 -35.12
CA ARG A 44 3.62 10.11 -34.99
C ARG A 44 3.69 11.51 -34.36
N VAL A 45 4.81 11.78 -33.72
CA VAL A 45 5.11 13.11 -33.18
C VAL A 45 5.25 14.11 -34.32
N VAL A 46 4.51 15.21 -34.28
CA VAL A 46 4.63 16.34 -35.22
C VAL A 46 5.24 17.56 -34.56
N ALA A 47 4.87 17.80 -33.30
CA ALA A 47 5.46 18.84 -32.47
C ALA A 47 5.55 18.37 -31.02
N ILE A 48 6.59 18.79 -30.31
CA ILE A 48 6.82 18.51 -28.91
C ILE A 48 7.51 19.71 -28.26
N GLY A 49 7.00 20.15 -27.12
CA GLY A 49 7.56 21.27 -26.36
C GLY A 49 6.57 21.82 -25.35
N LYS A 50 7.06 22.72 -24.49
CA LYS A 50 6.22 23.41 -23.49
C LYS A 50 5.23 24.39 -24.12
N ASP A 51 5.58 24.93 -25.29
CA ASP A 51 4.79 25.97 -26.02
C ASP A 51 3.88 25.38 -27.11
N VAL A 52 3.64 24.07 -27.11
CA VAL A 52 2.74 23.43 -28.09
C VAL A 52 1.29 23.80 -27.72
N PRO A 53 0.59 24.58 -28.58
CA PRO A 53 -0.79 25.00 -28.30
C PRO A 53 -1.73 23.78 -28.45
N ASP A 54 -2.68 23.62 -27.52
CA ASP A 54 -3.68 22.54 -27.52
C ASP A 54 -3.07 21.15 -27.83
N PRO A 55 -2.18 20.64 -26.97
CA PRO A 55 -1.51 19.36 -27.22
C PRO A 55 -2.50 18.21 -27.18
N ASP A 56 -2.29 17.21 -28.05
CA ASP A 56 -3.09 15.98 -28.08
C ASP A 56 -2.77 15.06 -26.88
N ALA A 57 -1.52 15.14 -26.39
CA ALA A 57 -1.03 14.38 -25.24
C ALA A 57 0.18 15.07 -24.61
N TYR A 58 0.66 14.50 -23.50
CA TYR A 58 1.82 15.00 -22.76
C TYR A 58 2.92 13.94 -22.73
N ASP A 59 4.17 14.38 -22.88
CA ASP A 59 5.37 13.56 -22.78
C ASP A 59 5.51 13.01 -21.35
N THR A 60 5.67 11.71 -21.23
CA THR A 60 5.83 11.03 -19.95
C THR A 60 7.30 10.87 -19.54
N GLY A 61 8.25 11.37 -20.33
CA GLY A 61 9.69 11.15 -20.13
C GLY A 61 10.14 9.70 -20.35
N PHE A 62 9.30 8.85 -20.95
CA PHE A 62 9.61 7.46 -21.25
C PHE A 62 9.67 7.24 -22.77
N PHE A 63 10.75 6.61 -23.24
CA PHE A 63 11.03 6.45 -24.67
C PHE A 63 11.47 5.02 -24.96
N VAL A 64 10.93 4.43 -26.04
CA VAL A 64 11.36 3.15 -26.62
C VAL A 64 11.73 3.43 -28.08
N LEU A 65 12.97 3.83 -28.28
CA LEU A 65 13.44 4.40 -29.55
C LEU A 65 14.23 3.38 -30.37
N ASP A 66 14.03 3.42 -31.70
CA ASP A 66 14.85 2.68 -32.63
C ASP A 66 16.25 3.33 -32.74
N PRO A 67 17.32 2.53 -32.97
CA PRO A 67 18.68 3.05 -33.12
C PRO A 67 18.85 4.12 -34.22
N THR A 68 17.96 4.24 -35.18
CA THR A 68 17.96 5.29 -36.21
C THR A 68 17.93 6.72 -35.61
N ILE A 69 17.47 6.87 -34.37
CA ILE A 69 17.47 8.14 -33.62
C ILE A 69 18.90 8.71 -33.51
N PHE A 70 19.93 7.87 -33.44
CA PHE A 70 21.31 8.32 -33.35
C PHE A 70 21.79 9.03 -34.62
N ALA A 71 21.25 8.69 -35.78
CA ALA A 71 21.56 9.40 -37.02
C ALA A 71 21.02 10.82 -37.01
N VAL A 72 19.79 11.01 -36.50
CA VAL A 72 19.17 12.33 -36.30
C VAL A 72 19.96 13.16 -35.29
N THR A 73 20.34 12.55 -34.16
CA THR A 73 21.15 13.17 -33.12
C THR A 73 22.50 13.64 -33.65
N ALA A 74 23.20 12.77 -34.45
CA ALA A 74 24.48 13.11 -35.06
C ALA A 74 24.35 14.28 -36.06
N ALA A 75 23.28 14.31 -36.86
CA ALA A 75 23.02 15.40 -37.80
C ALA A 75 22.75 16.76 -37.08
N LEU A 76 22.04 16.71 -35.94
CA LEU A 76 21.84 17.90 -35.11
C LEU A 76 23.14 18.38 -34.47
N ALA A 77 23.96 17.46 -33.94
CA ALA A 77 25.26 17.78 -33.33
C ALA A 77 26.27 18.44 -34.29
N GLN A 78 26.14 18.20 -35.62
CA GLN A 78 26.94 18.91 -36.63
C GLN A 78 26.49 20.36 -36.85
N ARG A 79 25.23 20.69 -36.50
CA ARG A 79 24.62 22.00 -36.75
C ARG A 79 24.55 22.91 -35.52
N LYS A 80 24.45 22.28 -34.34
CA LYS A 80 24.27 22.98 -33.06
C LYS A 80 25.23 22.41 -32.01
N ALA A 81 25.83 23.29 -31.23
CA ALA A 81 26.70 22.88 -30.10
C ALA A 81 25.91 22.24 -28.93
N SER A 82 24.63 22.59 -28.76
CA SER A 82 23.71 22.01 -27.83
C SER A 82 22.30 21.96 -28.41
N PHE A 83 21.54 20.94 -28.07
CA PHE A 83 20.14 20.76 -28.47
C PHE A 83 19.41 19.92 -27.42
N GLU A 84 18.11 20.09 -27.34
CA GLU A 84 17.25 19.36 -26.41
C GLU A 84 16.73 18.07 -27.05
N LEU A 85 16.30 17.11 -26.21
CA LEU A 85 15.71 15.87 -26.66
C LEU A 85 14.41 16.14 -27.46
N SER A 86 13.64 17.14 -27.09
CA SER A 86 12.46 17.62 -27.81
C SER A 86 12.75 17.96 -29.27
N GLU A 87 13.90 18.58 -29.57
CA GLU A 87 14.32 18.89 -30.94
C GLU A 87 14.64 17.61 -31.75
N VAL A 88 15.25 16.63 -31.07
CA VAL A 88 15.53 15.31 -31.69
C VAL A 88 14.21 14.60 -32.01
N MET A 89 13.25 14.62 -31.09
CA MET A 89 11.93 13.99 -31.29
C MET A 89 11.13 14.71 -32.39
N ALA A 90 11.14 16.02 -32.44
CA ALA A 90 10.47 16.79 -33.47
C ALA A 90 11.02 16.50 -34.87
N GLN A 91 12.34 16.26 -34.99
CA GLN A 91 12.98 15.97 -36.26
C GLN A 91 12.85 14.47 -36.66
N ALA A 92 12.97 13.57 -35.68
CA ALA A 92 12.87 12.12 -35.90
C ALA A 92 11.43 11.67 -36.16
N LYS A 93 10.44 12.38 -35.63
CA LYS A 93 9.01 12.05 -35.72
C LYS A 93 8.71 10.60 -35.35
N PRO A 94 9.15 10.12 -34.18
CA PRO A 94 8.94 8.74 -33.78
C PRO A 94 7.45 8.41 -33.69
N PRO A 95 7.09 7.12 -33.76
CA PRO A 95 5.74 6.69 -33.42
C PRO A 95 5.42 7.04 -31.95
N VAL A 96 4.13 7.09 -31.66
CA VAL A 96 3.62 7.43 -30.32
C VAL A 96 2.95 6.21 -29.72
N HIS A 97 3.30 5.91 -28.46
CA HIS A 97 2.64 4.88 -27.65
C HIS A 97 1.86 5.55 -26.52
N ILE A 98 0.55 5.28 -26.43
CA ILE A 98 -0.34 5.89 -25.45
C ILE A 98 -0.42 5.02 -24.21
N VAL A 99 -0.03 5.57 -23.05
CA VAL A 99 -0.26 4.98 -21.72
C VAL A 99 -1.14 5.94 -20.94
N SER A 100 -2.34 5.52 -20.56
CA SER A 100 -3.30 6.40 -19.90
C SER A 100 -3.78 5.83 -18.56
N GLY A 101 -4.09 6.74 -17.63
CA GLY A 101 -4.65 6.39 -16.31
C GLY A 101 -3.66 5.77 -15.34
N LYS A 102 -2.38 5.69 -15.68
CA LYS A 102 -1.29 5.26 -14.79
C LYS A 102 -0.73 6.44 -14.02
N LEU A 103 -0.07 6.13 -12.90
CA LEU A 103 0.65 7.14 -12.15
C LEU A 103 1.99 7.42 -12.81
N TRP A 104 2.21 8.67 -13.16
CA TRP A 104 3.52 9.23 -13.46
C TRP A 104 3.54 10.72 -13.09
N THR A 105 4.69 11.24 -12.75
CA THR A 105 4.91 12.68 -12.44
C THR A 105 6.38 13.02 -12.58
N ASP A 106 6.66 14.25 -12.92
CA ASP A 106 7.98 14.87 -12.92
C ASP A 106 8.31 15.48 -11.54
N VAL A 107 9.60 15.67 -11.26
CA VAL A 107 10.11 16.21 -10.00
C VAL A 107 11.23 17.19 -10.30
N ASP A 108 10.88 18.43 -10.63
CA ASP A 108 11.82 19.51 -10.95
C ASP A 108 12.21 20.34 -9.71
N THR A 109 11.30 20.44 -8.74
CA THR A 109 11.47 21.30 -7.56
C THR A 109 11.28 20.52 -6.25
N PRO A 110 11.75 21.05 -5.11
CA PRO A 110 11.43 20.48 -3.78
C PRO A 110 9.93 20.43 -3.49
N ALA A 111 9.12 21.29 -4.10
CA ALA A 111 7.67 21.27 -3.98
C ALA A 111 7.08 20.04 -4.71
N ASP A 112 7.59 19.72 -5.90
CA ASP A 112 7.19 18.55 -6.68
C ASP A 112 7.57 17.26 -5.96
N LEU A 113 8.76 17.21 -5.35
CA LEU A 113 9.17 16.08 -4.54
C LEU A 113 8.20 15.84 -3.37
N LYS A 114 7.75 16.92 -2.70
CA LYS A 114 6.75 16.81 -1.62
C LYS A 114 5.40 16.32 -2.15
N ARG A 115 4.98 16.81 -3.33
CA ARG A 115 3.75 16.39 -4.02
C ARG A 115 3.84 14.91 -4.42
N ALA A 116 4.93 14.51 -5.07
CA ALA A 116 5.19 13.14 -5.51
C ALA A 116 5.17 12.14 -4.36
N ARG A 117 5.80 12.46 -3.21
CA ARG A 117 5.73 11.66 -1.98
C ARG A 117 4.29 11.46 -1.51
N ALA A 118 3.51 12.53 -1.48
CA ALA A 118 2.10 12.44 -1.06
C ALA A 118 1.28 11.57 -2.00
N ILE A 119 1.53 11.63 -3.30
CA ILE A 119 0.91 10.80 -4.32
C ILE A 119 1.31 9.34 -4.12
N LEU A 120 2.61 9.02 -4.05
CA LEU A 120 3.12 7.67 -3.85
C LEU A 120 2.55 7.03 -2.58
N VAL A 121 2.57 7.73 -1.44
CA VAL A 121 2.00 7.21 -0.18
C VAL A 121 0.49 6.99 -0.31
N SER A 122 -0.24 7.87 -1.01
CA SER A 122 -1.68 7.69 -1.21
C SER A 122 -2.02 6.46 -2.06
N HIS A 123 -1.21 6.14 -3.08
CA HIS A 123 -1.34 4.94 -3.91
C HIS A 123 -0.81 3.68 -3.23
N ALA A 124 0.09 3.85 -2.25
CA ALA A 124 0.63 2.75 -1.46
C ALA A 124 -0.40 2.11 -0.50
N VAL A 125 -1.58 2.68 -0.32
CA VAL A 125 -2.64 2.14 0.56
C VAL A 125 -3.24 0.88 -0.05
N LYS A 126 -3.08 -0.24 0.65
CA LYS A 126 -3.59 -1.55 0.23
C LYS A 126 -5.10 -1.64 0.52
N GLY A 127 -5.95 -1.62 -0.52
CA GLY A 127 -7.41 -1.53 -0.35
C GLY A 127 -8.16 -2.84 -0.05
N THR A 128 -7.57 -4.02 -0.32
CA THR A 128 -8.33 -5.29 -0.35
C THR A 128 -8.43 -6.04 0.97
N GLY A 129 -7.43 -5.93 1.86
CA GLY A 129 -7.35 -6.65 3.14
C GLY A 129 -7.85 -5.88 4.35
N ASP A 130 -7.96 -4.56 4.23
CA ASP A 130 -8.27 -3.66 5.35
C ASP A 130 -9.68 -3.85 5.90
N GLY A 131 -9.81 -3.83 7.23
CA GLY A 131 -11.10 -3.77 7.92
C GLY A 131 -11.72 -2.38 7.87
N LEU A 132 -12.90 -2.24 8.47
CA LEU A 132 -13.60 -0.94 8.55
C LEU A 132 -12.79 0.11 9.31
N VAL A 133 -12.17 -0.29 10.41
CA VAL A 133 -11.38 0.59 11.28
C VAL A 133 -10.13 1.09 10.54
N SER A 134 -9.43 0.19 9.85
CA SER A 134 -8.28 0.59 9.03
C SER A 134 -8.67 1.61 7.97
N ARG A 135 -9.75 1.37 7.23
CA ARG A 135 -10.19 2.28 6.17
C ARG A 135 -10.64 3.65 6.67
N LEU A 136 -11.36 3.70 7.80
CA LEU A 136 -11.97 4.93 8.30
C LEU A 136 -11.04 5.75 9.21
N ILE A 137 -10.20 5.08 10.00
CA ILE A 137 -9.39 5.68 11.06
C ILE A 137 -7.90 5.49 10.78
N ASN A 138 -7.39 4.23 10.77
CA ASN A 138 -5.97 3.96 10.81
C ASN A 138 -5.27 4.56 9.58
N ARG A 139 -5.82 4.39 8.37
CA ARG A 139 -5.20 4.90 7.13
C ARG A 139 -5.11 6.43 7.07
N ARG A 140 -6.07 7.14 7.68
CA ARG A 140 -5.99 8.61 7.75
C ARG A 140 -4.82 9.11 8.58
N VAL A 141 -4.44 8.35 9.61
CA VAL A 141 -3.34 8.70 10.50
C VAL A 141 -2.02 8.13 9.95
N SER A 142 -1.98 6.83 9.60
CA SER A 142 -0.76 6.18 9.11
C SER A 142 -0.20 6.85 7.87
N THR A 143 -1.03 7.23 6.88
CA THR A 143 -0.56 7.92 5.66
C THR A 143 0.07 9.29 5.95
N ARG A 144 -0.38 10.02 6.99
CA ARG A 144 0.28 11.26 7.40
C ARG A 144 1.66 10.99 7.98
N ILE A 145 1.78 9.95 8.82
CA ILE A 145 3.04 9.51 9.41
C ILE A 145 3.99 9.02 8.30
N SER A 146 3.50 8.20 7.40
CA SER A 146 4.28 7.64 6.28
C SER A 146 4.86 8.72 5.36
N ARG A 147 4.09 9.79 5.07
CA ARG A 147 4.58 10.95 4.29
C ARG A 147 5.75 11.68 4.96
N LEU A 148 5.81 11.68 6.28
CA LEU A 148 6.89 12.32 7.04
C LEU A 148 8.12 11.42 7.16
N LEU A 149 7.92 10.10 7.12
CA LEU A 149 8.96 9.12 7.42
C LEU A 149 9.54 8.42 6.19
N VAL A 150 8.90 8.48 5.03
CA VAL A 150 9.26 7.68 3.84
C VAL A 150 10.70 7.85 3.36
N ASP A 151 11.33 9.01 3.61
CA ASP A 151 12.73 9.26 3.25
C ASP A 151 13.71 9.08 4.41
N ARG A 152 13.19 8.90 5.63
CA ARG A 152 14.02 8.88 6.86
C ARG A 152 14.10 7.51 7.48
N VAL A 153 13.10 6.67 7.24
CA VAL A 153 12.93 5.37 7.90
C VAL A 153 12.79 4.30 6.84
N THR A 154 13.55 3.22 6.99
CA THR A 154 13.38 2.04 6.14
C THR A 154 12.13 1.25 6.56
N PRO A 155 11.51 0.46 5.63
CA PRO A 155 10.39 -0.41 6.00
C PRO A 155 10.71 -1.32 7.19
N TRP A 156 11.92 -1.88 7.22
CA TRP A 156 12.41 -2.75 8.29
C TRP A 156 12.45 -2.06 9.65
N GLN A 157 12.94 -0.81 9.70
CA GLN A 157 12.93 -0.02 10.93
C GLN A 157 11.51 0.29 11.39
N ALA A 158 10.59 0.57 10.47
CA ALA A 158 9.19 0.81 10.79
C ALA A 158 8.53 -0.44 11.37
N THR A 159 8.71 -1.63 10.76
CA THR A 159 8.20 -2.92 11.27
C THR A 159 8.68 -3.18 12.70
N TRP A 160 10.00 -3.08 12.97
CA TRP A 160 10.53 -3.31 14.30
C TRP A 160 10.08 -2.27 15.33
N ALA A 161 9.94 -1.00 14.94
CA ALA A 161 9.41 0.04 15.81
C ALA A 161 7.93 -0.24 16.18
N THR A 162 7.10 -0.61 15.21
CA THR A 162 5.70 -0.98 15.44
C THR A 162 5.58 -2.21 16.34
N PHE A 163 6.40 -3.23 16.09
CA PHE A 163 6.48 -4.41 16.96
C PHE A 163 6.86 -4.05 18.39
N GLY A 164 7.88 -3.18 18.58
CA GLY A 164 8.29 -2.69 19.89
C GLY A 164 7.16 -1.95 20.62
N VAL A 165 6.42 -1.08 19.93
CA VAL A 165 5.24 -0.40 20.49
C VAL A 165 4.16 -1.41 20.88
N GLY A 166 3.93 -2.43 20.06
CA GLY A 166 2.99 -3.52 20.34
C GLY A 166 3.35 -4.30 21.61
N LEU A 167 4.62 -4.70 21.76
CA LEU A 167 5.09 -5.38 22.97
C LEU A 167 5.07 -4.47 24.20
N LEU A 168 5.39 -3.19 24.04
CA LEU A 168 5.27 -2.21 25.12
C LEU A 168 3.83 -2.10 25.60
N SER A 169 2.85 -2.15 24.67
CA SER A 169 1.43 -2.15 25.06
C SER A 169 1.07 -3.38 25.91
N ALA A 170 1.62 -4.55 25.58
CA ALA A 170 1.42 -5.76 26.39
C ALA A 170 2.03 -5.61 27.80
N GLY A 171 3.25 -5.08 27.91
CA GLY A 171 3.89 -4.80 29.21
C GLY A 171 3.15 -3.76 30.03
N LEU A 172 2.56 -2.76 29.37
CA LEU A 172 1.83 -1.68 30.03
C LEU A 172 0.54 -2.15 30.72
N ASN A 173 -0.01 -3.32 30.34
CA ASN A 173 -1.13 -3.94 31.05
C ASN A 173 -0.84 -4.14 32.55
N LEU A 174 0.43 -4.41 32.92
CA LEU A 174 0.85 -4.59 34.32
C LEU A 174 0.66 -3.33 35.16
N LEU A 175 0.66 -2.15 34.53
CA LEU A 175 0.53 -0.85 35.20
C LEU A 175 -0.87 -0.26 35.03
N SER A 176 -1.40 -0.31 33.82
CA SER A 176 -2.69 0.28 33.46
C SER A 176 -3.28 -0.37 32.22
N PRO A 177 -4.26 -1.28 32.37
CA PRO A 177 -4.95 -1.89 31.20
C PRO A 177 -5.58 -0.85 30.27
N ALA A 178 -6.09 0.27 30.81
CA ALA A 178 -6.67 1.34 30.00
C ALA A 178 -5.62 2.02 29.11
N ALA A 179 -4.46 2.41 29.66
CA ALA A 179 -3.37 2.98 28.88
C ALA A 179 -2.78 1.96 27.87
N ALA A 180 -2.67 0.70 28.29
CA ALA A 180 -2.24 -0.40 27.43
C ALA A 180 -3.16 -0.58 26.21
N ALA A 181 -4.47 -0.52 26.41
CA ALA A 181 -5.46 -0.65 25.33
C ALA A 181 -5.36 0.49 24.31
N VAL A 182 -5.16 1.72 24.77
CA VAL A 182 -4.92 2.86 23.87
C VAL A 182 -3.61 2.68 23.10
N LEU A 183 -2.53 2.25 23.75
CA LEU A 183 -1.23 2.03 23.09
C LEU A 183 -1.31 0.87 22.09
N TYR A 184 -2.10 -0.16 22.37
CA TYR A 184 -2.35 -1.26 21.45
C TYR A 184 -3.11 -0.78 20.19
N GLN A 185 -4.08 0.13 20.34
CA GLN A 185 -4.73 0.77 19.18
C GLN A 185 -3.74 1.64 18.40
N VAL A 186 -2.83 2.35 19.06
CA VAL A 186 -1.76 3.11 18.39
C VAL A 186 -0.86 2.18 17.60
N SER A 187 -0.47 1.02 18.14
CA SER A 187 0.32 0.04 17.38
C SER A 187 -0.40 -0.45 16.13
N SER A 188 -1.73 -0.64 16.18
CA SER A 188 -2.56 -0.99 15.02
C SER A 188 -2.59 0.11 13.94
N VAL A 189 -2.49 1.37 14.33
CA VAL A 189 -2.35 2.48 13.38
C VAL A 189 -0.96 2.47 12.72
N LEU A 190 0.09 2.24 13.53
CA LEU A 190 1.47 2.21 13.06
C LEU A 190 1.77 1.00 12.15
N ASP A 191 1.06 -0.10 12.33
CA ASP A 191 1.12 -1.30 11.51
C ASP A 191 0.95 -1.05 9.99
N GLY A 192 0.21 -0.02 9.62
CA GLY A 192 0.08 0.38 8.23
C GLY A 192 1.28 1.14 7.65
N VAL A 193 2.13 1.73 8.52
CA VAL A 193 3.19 2.67 8.12
C VAL A 193 4.32 1.96 7.37
N ASP A 194 4.76 0.80 7.83
CA ASP A 194 5.86 0.05 7.21
C ASP A 194 5.52 -0.40 5.79
N GLY A 195 4.32 -0.95 5.59
CA GLY A 195 3.82 -1.34 4.29
C GLY A 195 3.58 -0.14 3.35
N GLU A 196 3.14 1.00 3.87
CA GLU A 196 3.01 2.25 3.11
C GLU A 196 4.38 2.78 2.68
N ILE A 197 5.37 2.80 3.59
CA ILE A 197 6.75 3.17 3.28
C ILE A 197 7.35 2.20 2.26
N ALA A 198 7.18 0.88 2.45
CA ALA A 198 7.72 -0.13 1.54
C ALA A 198 7.22 0.05 0.10
N ARG A 199 5.92 0.28 -0.06
CA ARG A 199 5.31 0.50 -1.38
C ARG A 199 5.68 1.85 -1.97
N ALA A 200 5.63 2.92 -1.19
CA ALA A 200 5.96 4.26 -1.66
C ALA A 200 7.45 4.42 -2.03
N SER A 201 8.34 3.68 -1.36
CA SER A 201 9.78 3.67 -1.66
C SER A 201 10.19 2.56 -2.64
N MET A 202 9.24 1.79 -3.20
CA MET A 202 9.47 0.63 -4.08
C MET A 202 10.38 -0.44 -3.46
N ARG A 203 10.36 -0.59 -2.12
CA ARG A 203 11.17 -1.55 -1.35
C ARG A 203 10.31 -2.67 -0.75
N THR A 204 9.27 -3.09 -1.46
CA THR A 204 8.46 -4.23 -1.05
C THR A 204 9.25 -5.53 -1.18
N SER A 205 9.09 -6.43 -0.19
CA SER A 205 9.68 -7.75 -0.25
C SER A 205 8.74 -8.81 0.33
N PRO A 206 8.72 -10.05 -0.23
CA PRO A 206 7.96 -11.15 0.35
C PRO A 206 8.39 -11.46 1.78
N LEU A 207 9.70 -11.36 2.07
CA LEU A 207 10.27 -11.56 3.40
C LEU A 207 9.71 -10.54 4.41
N GLY A 208 9.66 -9.25 4.04
CA GLY A 208 9.11 -8.19 4.92
C GLY A 208 7.65 -8.47 5.27
N GLY A 209 6.80 -8.78 4.29
CA GLY A 209 5.39 -9.10 4.54
C GLY A 209 5.18 -10.38 5.35
N TRP A 210 6.05 -11.39 5.19
CA TRP A 210 5.98 -12.60 6.00
C TRP A 210 6.36 -12.34 7.46
N VAL A 211 7.47 -11.63 7.70
CA VAL A 211 7.93 -11.29 9.07
C VAL A 211 6.90 -10.41 9.77
N ASP A 212 6.41 -9.37 9.11
CA ASP A 212 5.36 -8.49 9.63
C ASP A 212 4.13 -9.30 10.08
N SER A 213 3.62 -10.18 9.22
CA SER A 213 2.51 -11.06 9.57
C SER A 213 2.76 -11.92 10.80
N VAL A 214 3.98 -12.41 11.02
CA VAL A 214 4.33 -13.23 12.19
C VAL A 214 4.42 -12.36 13.45
N LEU A 215 5.12 -11.22 13.38
CA LEU A 215 5.28 -10.29 14.50
C LEU A 215 3.93 -9.78 15.02
N ASP A 216 3.00 -9.52 14.13
CA ASP A 216 1.62 -9.17 14.46
C ASP A 216 0.93 -10.19 15.37
N ARG A 217 1.14 -11.48 15.11
CA ARG A 217 0.56 -12.54 15.96
C ARG A 217 1.19 -12.55 17.34
N TYR A 218 2.51 -12.32 17.42
CA TYR A 218 3.18 -12.20 18.72
C TYR A 218 2.64 -11.02 19.52
N VAL A 219 2.43 -9.86 18.91
CA VAL A 219 1.84 -8.69 19.56
C VAL A 219 0.43 -8.98 20.07
N ASP A 220 -0.45 -9.53 19.20
CA ASP A 220 -1.84 -9.84 19.55
C ASP A 220 -1.91 -10.83 20.73
N LEU A 221 -1.09 -11.90 20.69
CA LEU A 221 -1.03 -12.89 21.77
C LEU A 221 -0.44 -12.32 23.06
N ALA A 222 0.67 -11.58 22.97
CA ALA A 222 1.30 -10.98 24.14
C ALA A 222 0.36 -10.01 24.84
N TYR A 223 -0.34 -9.15 24.08
CA TYR A 223 -1.29 -8.21 24.65
C TYR A 223 -2.47 -8.91 25.34
N LEU A 224 -3.13 -9.85 24.66
CA LEU A 224 -4.31 -10.52 25.23
C LEU A 224 -3.95 -11.43 26.41
N LEU A 225 -2.79 -12.11 26.37
CA LEU A 225 -2.29 -12.92 27.49
C LEU A 225 -1.96 -12.07 28.70
N SER A 226 -1.23 -10.97 28.52
CA SER A 226 -0.90 -10.07 29.63
C SER A 226 -2.15 -9.44 30.25
N LEU A 227 -3.13 -9.04 29.43
CA LEU A 227 -4.42 -8.55 29.91
C LEU A 227 -5.16 -9.61 30.73
N ALA A 228 -5.25 -10.86 30.24
CA ALA A 228 -5.90 -11.96 30.96
C ALA A 228 -5.19 -12.28 32.28
N ALA A 229 -3.86 -12.22 32.32
CA ALA A 229 -3.07 -12.46 33.52
C ALA A 229 -3.29 -11.37 34.59
N VAL A 230 -3.40 -10.09 34.17
CA VAL A 230 -3.63 -8.98 35.11
C VAL A 230 -5.03 -9.01 35.72
N VAL A 231 -6.04 -9.39 34.95
CA VAL A 231 -7.43 -9.49 35.42
C VAL A 231 -7.65 -10.68 36.35
N GLN A 232 -6.72 -11.65 36.39
CA GLN A 232 -6.76 -12.83 37.28
C GLN A 232 -8.07 -13.60 37.18
N PHE A 233 -8.46 -14.01 35.99
CA PHE A 233 -9.66 -14.83 35.78
C PHE A 233 -9.59 -16.16 36.55
N PRO A 234 -10.72 -16.68 37.05
CA PRO A 234 -10.77 -18.00 37.66
C PRO A 234 -10.41 -19.08 36.63
N THR A 235 -9.84 -20.19 37.10
CA THR A 235 -9.36 -21.28 36.23
C THR A 235 -10.44 -21.77 35.26
N SER A 236 -11.71 -21.79 35.67
CA SER A 236 -12.86 -22.17 34.85
C SER A 236 -13.11 -21.25 33.66
N PHE A 237 -12.55 -20.03 33.65
CA PHE A 237 -12.69 -19.07 32.54
C PHE A 237 -11.58 -19.16 31.49
N TRP A 238 -10.45 -19.79 31.84
CA TRP A 238 -9.31 -19.92 30.92
C TRP A 238 -9.60 -20.62 29.58
N PRO A 239 -10.54 -21.59 29.50
CA PRO A 239 -10.97 -22.12 28.19
C PRO A 239 -11.53 -21.03 27.25
N VAL A 240 -12.27 -20.04 27.78
CA VAL A 240 -12.79 -18.91 26.99
C VAL A 240 -11.66 -18.01 26.53
N VAL A 241 -10.69 -17.71 27.40
CA VAL A 241 -9.48 -16.97 27.05
C VAL A 241 -8.74 -17.71 25.93
N ALA A 242 -8.50 -19.01 26.08
CA ALA A 242 -7.80 -19.83 25.09
C ALA A 242 -8.53 -19.83 23.72
N LEU A 243 -9.86 -19.94 23.71
CA LEU A 243 -10.66 -19.84 22.48
C LEU A 243 -10.54 -18.45 21.84
N GLY A 244 -10.59 -17.37 22.60
CA GLY A 244 -10.40 -16.02 22.09
C GLY A 244 -9.01 -15.80 21.45
N LEU A 245 -7.96 -16.31 22.09
CA LEU A 245 -6.59 -16.28 21.58
C LEU A 245 -6.44 -17.12 20.30
N LEU A 246 -6.87 -18.38 20.35
CA LEU A 246 -6.81 -19.30 19.21
C LEU A 246 -7.59 -18.76 18.02
N GLY A 247 -8.81 -18.30 18.25
CA GLY A 247 -9.66 -17.73 17.21
C GLY A 247 -9.03 -16.48 16.57
N SER A 248 -8.38 -15.63 17.36
CA SER A 248 -7.66 -14.45 16.84
C SER A 248 -6.53 -14.82 15.89
N VAL A 249 -5.80 -15.92 16.17
CA VAL A 249 -4.76 -16.43 15.27
C VAL A 249 -5.39 -17.10 14.04
N LEU A 250 -6.44 -17.91 14.23
CA LEU A 250 -7.07 -18.69 13.16
C LEU A 250 -7.73 -17.82 12.09
N VAL A 251 -8.26 -16.64 12.43
CA VAL A 251 -8.78 -15.70 11.44
C VAL A 251 -7.73 -15.34 10.40
N SER A 252 -6.52 -15.02 10.82
CA SER A 252 -5.42 -14.69 9.91
C SER A 252 -4.85 -15.92 9.23
N TYR A 253 -4.65 -17.00 10.01
CA TYR A 253 -4.14 -18.26 9.49
C TYR A 253 -5.01 -18.83 8.37
N SER A 254 -6.34 -18.80 8.51
CA SER A 254 -7.25 -19.32 7.50
C SER A 254 -7.14 -18.58 6.16
N THR A 255 -6.99 -17.25 6.18
CA THR A 255 -6.84 -16.44 4.98
C THR A 255 -5.47 -16.60 4.31
N GLU A 256 -4.39 -16.61 5.11
CA GLU A 256 -3.04 -16.83 4.59
C GLU A 256 -2.85 -18.27 4.09
N ARG A 257 -3.44 -19.26 4.78
CA ARG A 257 -3.40 -20.66 4.34
C ARG A 257 -4.17 -20.88 3.03
N PHE A 258 -5.29 -20.17 2.84
CA PHE A 258 -6.02 -20.18 1.57
C PHE A 258 -5.13 -19.63 0.44
N ARG A 259 -4.48 -18.49 0.67
CA ARG A 259 -3.53 -17.92 -0.29
C ARG A 259 -2.39 -18.89 -0.63
N GLY A 260 -1.80 -19.52 0.38
CA GLY A 260 -0.72 -20.50 0.19
C GLY A 260 -1.16 -21.78 -0.54
N ALA A 261 -2.43 -22.18 -0.41
CA ALA A 261 -2.96 -23.39 -1.05
C ALA A 261 -3.41 -23.14 -2.50
N PHE A 262 -3.98 -21.98 -2.79
CA PHE A 262 -4.65 -21.70 -4.06
C PHE A 262 -3.98 -20.58 -4.88
N GLY A 263 -2.98 -19.89 -4.35
CA GLY A 263 -2.34 -18.74 -5.02
C GLY A 263 -3.24 -17.50 -5.13
N GLU A 264 -4.41 -17.50 -4.48
CA GLU A 264 -5.46 -16.49 -4.61
C GLU A 264 -5.71 -15.73 -3.32
N ASP A 265 -6.08 -14.46 -3.44
CA ASP A 265 -6.53 -13.66 -2.29
C ASP A 265 -7.96 -14.05 -1.91
N MET A 266 -8.15 -14.49 -0.67
CA MET A 266 -9.44 -14.93 -0.15
C MET A 266 -10.54 -13.87 -0.28
N TYR A 267 -10.22 -12.60 -0.08
CA TYR A 267 -11.18 -11.50 -0.16
C TYR A 267 -11.53 -11.10 -1.60
N ARG A 268 -10.69 -11.47 -2.57
CA ARG A 268 -11.02 -11.34 -4.01
C ARG A 268 -11.88 -12.51 -4.46
N THR A 269 -11.56 -13.72 -4.01
CA THR A 269 -12.27 -14.95 -4.38
C THR A 269 -13.67 -14.99 -3.75
N VAL A 270 -13.83 -14.53 -2.51
CA VAL A 270 -15.08 -14.49 -1.76
C VAL A 270 -15.35 -13.07 -1.23
N PRO A 271 -15.87 -12.14 -2.05
CA PRO A 271 -15.97 -10.72 -1.71
C PRO A 271 -16.82 -10.40 -0.46
N ILE A 272 -17.81 -11.22 -0.14
CA ILE A 272 -18.66 -11.05 1.06
C ILE A 272 -17.86 -11.04 2.36
N LEU A 273 -16.72 -11.75 2.42
CA LEU A 273 -15.86 -11.79 3.59
C LEU A 273 -15.21 -10.44 3.93
N ARG A 274 -15.21 -9.49 2.99
CA ARG A 274 -14.74 -8.11 3.25
C ARG A 274 -15.61 -7.37 4.26
N PHE A 275 -16.89 -7.71 4.29
CA PHE A 275 -17.91 -7.05 5.12
C PHE A 275 -18.15 -7.77 6.44
N LEU A 276 -17.66 -9.00 6.61
CA LEU A 276 -17.78 -9.71 7.87
C LEU A 276 -16.88 -9.11 8.94
N PRO A 277 -17.41 -8.84 10.16
CA PRO A 277 -16.62 -8.29 11.26
C PRO A 277 -15.60 -9.30 11.78
N GLY A 278 -14.62 -8.83 12.57
CA GLY A 278 -13.62 -9.65 13.23
C GLY A 278 -12.25 -9.66 12.52
N LYS A 279 -11.98 -8.71 11.64
CA LYS A 279 -10.61 -8.45 11.17
C LYS A 279 -9.73 -7.93 12.31
N ARG A 280 -8.41 -7.96 12.15
CA ARG A 280 -7.46 -7.59 13.20
C ARG A 280 -7.69 -6.19 13.75
N ASP A 281 -7.76 -5.20 12.88
CA ASP A 281 -8.00 -3.80 13.23
C ASP A 281 -9.32 -3.58 14.00
N GLU A 282 -10.37 -4.31 13.61
CA GLU A 282 -11.67 -4.27 14.28
C GLU A 282 -11.61 -4.91 15.67
N ARG A 283 -10.88 -6.03 15.81
CA ARG A 283 -10.67 -6.69 17.10
C ARG A 283 -9.85 -5.83 18.06
N ILE A 284 -8.83 -5.14 17.55
CA ILE A 284 -7.99 -4.23 18.38
C ILE A 284 -8.82 -3.05 18.88
N LEU A 285 -9.61 -2.40 18.01
CA LEU A 285 -10.50 -1.32 18.42
C LEU A 285 -11.55 -1.81 19.43
N LEU A 286 -12.17 -2.97 19.17
CA LEU A 286 -13.12 -3.59 20.10
C LEU A 286 -12.47 -3.86 21.46
N THR A 287 -11.23 -4.37 21.46
CA THR A 287 -10.45 -4.60 22.68
C THR A 287 -10.25 -3.30 23.44
N MET A 288 -9.81 -2.24 22.77
CA MET A 288 -9.64 -0.92 23.41
C MET A 288 -10.95 -0.44 24.04
N VAL A 289 -12.05 -0.47 23.30
CA VAL A 289 -13.35 0.01 23.78
C VAL A 289 -13.82 -0.79 25.00
N LEU A 290 -13.80 -2.12 24.94
CA LEU A 290 -14.28 -2.95 26.04
C LEU A 290 -13.39 -2.88 27.28
N VAL A 291 -12.07 -2.74 27.11
CA VAL A 291 -11.15 -2.53 28.22
C VAL A 291 -11.41 -1.17 28.89
N LEU A 292 -11.59 -0.10 28.11
CA LEU A 292 -11.90 1.23 28.66
C LEU A 292 -13.25 1.28 29.41
N LEU A 293 -14.21 0.43 29.02
CA LEU A 293 -15.49 0.25 29.70
C LEU A 293 -15.44 -0.71 30.90
N GLY A 294 -14.28 -1.33 31.18
CA GLY A 294 -14.14 -2.31 32.25
C GLY A 294 -14.73 -3.70 31.91
N LEU A 295 -15.11 -3.93 30.65
CA LEU A 295 -15.81 -5.14 30.17
C LEU A 295 -14.82 -6.20 29.62
N VAL A 296 -13.77 -6.52 30.41
CA VAL A 296 -12.69 -7.41 29.94
C VAL A 296 -13.17 -8.86 29.83
N ARG A 297 -14.10 -9.28 30.70
CA ARG A 297 -14.66 -10.64 30.65
C ARG A 297 -15.51 -10.83 29.39
N GLU A 298 -16.33 -9.86 29.07
CA GLU A 298 -17.17 -9.79 27.86
C GLU A 298 -16.31 -9.76 26.60
N LEU A 299 -15.18 -9.05 26.63
CA LEU A 299 -14.22 -9.03 25.54
C LEU A 299 -13.80 -10.46 25.12
N PHE A 300 -13.39 -11.29 26.09
CA PHE A 300 -12.93 -12.64 25.76
C PHE A 300 -14.07 -13.53 25.24
N TRP A 301 -15.31 -13.39 25.74
CA TRP A 301 -16.47 -14.05 25.15
C TRP A 301 -16.73 -13.60 23.72
N VAL A 302 -16.71 -12.29 23.47
CA VAL A 302 -16.93 -11.75 22.14
C VAL A 302 -15.81 -12.22 21.18
N LEU A 303 -14.55 -12.19 21.59
CA LEU A 303 -13.46 -12.69 20.77
C LEU A 303 -13.62 -14.18 20.47
N ALA A 304 -13.95 -15.02 21.47
CA ALA A 304 -14.15 -16.45 21.28
C ALA A 304 -15.25 -16.72 20.25
N VAL A 305 -16.42 -16.12 20.40
CA VAL A 305 -17.56 -16.36 19.50
C VAL A 305 -17.31 -15.75 18.11
N LEU A 306 -16.96 -14.48 18.04
CA LEU A 306 -16.82 -13.74 16.79
C LEU A 306 -15.75 -14.34 15.87
N THR A 307 -14.59 -14.69 16.45
CA THR A 307 -13.47 -15.19 15.64
C THR A 307 -13.73 -16.59 15.11
N HIS A 308 -14.26 -17.49 15.92
CA HIS A 308 -14.58 -18.85 15.47
C HIS A 308 -15.73 -18.85 14.46
N LEU A 309 -16.78 -18.05 14.66
CA LEU A 309 -17.84 -17.87 13.67
C LEU A 309 -17.27 -17.37 12.34
N ARG A 310 -16.38 -16.38 12.39
CA ARG A 310 -15.72 -15.86 11.18
C ARG A 310 -14.88 -16.93 10.49
N VAL A 311 -14.07 -17.70 11.22
CA VAL A 311 -13.29 -18.80 10.66
C VAL A 311 -14.20 -19.83 10.01
N PHE A 312 -15.27 -20.25 10.68
CA PHE A 312 -16.25 -21.18 10.13
C PHE A 312 -16.87 -20.69 8.83
N LEU A 313 -17.32 -19.43 8.80
CA LEU A 313 -17.86 -18.81 7.59
C LEU A 313 -16.82 -18.72 6.47
N THR A 314 -15.56 -18.40 6.80
CA THR A 314 -14.45 -18.37 5.83
C THR A 314 -14.25 -19.75 5.20
N LEU A 315 -14.23 -20.82 5.99
CA LEU A 315 -14.08 -22.18 5.51
C LEU A 315 -15.28 -22.60 4.66
N LEU A 316 -16.50 -22.37 5.14
CA LEU A 316 -17.74 -22.73 4.45
C LEU A 316 -17.86 -22.04 3.07
N LEU A 317 -17.63 -20.72 3.03
CA LEU A 317 -17.75 -19.96 1.80
C LEU A 317 -16.60 -20.24 0.83
N GLY A 318 -15.40 -20.43 1.36
CA GLY A 318 -14.23 -20.84 0.57
C GLY A 318 -14.42 -22.22 -0.06
N TYR A 319 -14.92 -23.18 0.72
CA TYR A 319 -15.26 -24.52 0.22
C TYR A 319 -16.28 -24.44 -0.92
N ARG A 320 -17.43 -23.79 -0.68
CA ARG A 320 -18.47 -23.64 -1.71
C ARG A 320 -17.95 -23.00 -2.99
N ARG A 321 -17.08 -21.99 -2.89
CA ARG A 321 -16.52 -21.29 -4.06
C ARG A 321 -15.55 -22.16 -4.86
N LYS A 322 -14.86 -23.11 -4.21
CA LYS A 322 -13.86 -23.98 -4.88
C LYS A 322 -14.48 -25.29 -5.41
N THR A 323 -15.69 -25.62 -4.98
CA THR A 323 -16.42 -26.82 -5.44
C THR A 323 -17.53 -26.51 -6.46
N ALA A 324 -17.88 -25.24 -6.65
CA ALA A 324 -18.80 -24.75 -7.69
C ALA A 324 -18.00 -24.28 -8.92
#